data_068b62602aa59afa19f74ea6338df01e
#
_entry.id   068b62602aa59afa19f74ea6338df01e
#
_cell.length_a   1.000
_cell.length_b   1.000
_cell.length_c   1.000
_cell.angle_alpha   90.00
_cell.angle_beta   90.00
_cell.angle_gamma   90.00
#
_symmetry.space_group_name_H-M   'P 1'
#
loop_
_entity.id
_entity.type
_entity.pdbx_description
1 polymer ?
#
loop_
_entity_poly.entity_id
_entity_poly.type
_entity_poly.pdbx_seq_one_letter_code
_entity_poly.pdbx_strand_id
1 'polypeptide(L)'
;MTKPEIDPASSTILSDEVKTTTCYMCACRCGINVHLLNEEIRYIEGNPDHPVNGGVICAKGAAGIMQQKSPARLTKPLRRVGERGEGRFEEIEWDEALDIAAEWLGDIRDSDPKKLAFFTGRDQSQSFTGWWAQQYGTPNHAAHGGFCSVNMAAAGLYTVGGSFWEFGEPDWDLTKYLLMFGVAEDHDSNPIKIGLGKLKSRNDTKFVSVNPVRSGYSAIADEWVAIKPGTDGLFILSLIYELLRAEKIDFDYLARYTNAAWLVIQNPNSEQDGLFYRDSEDSAGKPQCMDLTSGELVDFDKPDIKPRLVGEFTSPTGETLVPSFQL
;
A
#
# COMPACT_ATOMS: atom_id res chain seq x y z
N MET A 1 52.41 -22.35 -1.93
CA MET A 1 51.13 -22.47 -2.64
C MET A 1 51.06 -21.33 -3.64
N THR A 2 51.37 -21.55 -4.89
CA THR A 2 51.24 -20.57 -5.97
C THR A 2 49.73 -20.32 -6.20
N LYS A 3 49.33 -19.07 -6.17
CA LYS A 3 47.97 -18.66 -6.54
C LYS A 3 47.78 -19.15 -8.00
N PRO A 4 46.62 -19.76 -8.33
CA PRO A 4 46.33 -20.09 -9.72
C PRO A 4 46.35 -18.79 -10.53
N GLU A 5 47.11 -18.73 -11.59
CA GLU A 5 47.05 -17.69 -12.60
C GLU A 5 45.65 -17.74 -13.22
N ILE A 6 44.82 -16.74 -12.92
CA ILE A 6 43.54 -16.59 -13.58
C ILE A 6 43.83 -15.92 -14.92
N ASP A 7 43.75 -16.71 -16.01
CA ASP A 7 43.83 -16.17 -17.36
C ASP A 7 42.60 -15.25 -17.60
N PRO A 8 42.79 -13.91 -17.68
CA PRO A 8 41.70 -12.98 -17.92
C PRO A 8 41.10 -13.14 -19.34
N ALA A 9 41.71 -13.91 -20.23
CA ALA A 9 41.16 -14.23 -21.54
C ALA A 9 40.30 -15.48 -21.58
N SER A 10 40.27 -16.29 -20.52
CA SER A 10 39.25 -17.33 -20.38
C SER A 10 37.93 -16.68 -19.99
N SER A 11 37.18 -16.14 -20.97
CA SER A 11 35.82 -15.72 -20.79
C SER A 11 35.01 -16.93 -20.30
N THR A 12 34.83 -17.03 -19.00
CA THR A 12 33.82 -17.90 -18.42
C THR A 12 32.50 -17.44 -19.01
N ILE A 13 31.92 -18.25 -19.89
CA ILE A 13 30.57 -17.95 -20.41
C ILE A 13 29.66 -17.92 -19.19
N LEU A 14 29.22 -16.72 -18.81
CA LEU A 14 28.38 -16.53 -17.63
C LEU A 14 26.98 -17.06 -17.90
N SER A 15 26.52 -16.96 -19.14
CA SER A 15 25.20 -17.43 -19.58
C SER A 15 25.21 -17.60 -21.10
N ASP A 16 24.41 -18.53 -21.60
CA ASP A 16 24.10 -18.72 -23.01
C ASP A 16 22.75 -18.09 -23.40
N GLU A 17 21.90 -17.81 -22.41
CA GLU A 17 20.62 -17.18 -22.60
C GLU A 17 20.31 -16.23 -21.43
N VAL A 18 19.64 -15.10 -21.72
CA VAL A 18 19.11 -14.16 -20.72
C VAL A 18 17.62 -13.97 -20.95
N LYS A 19 16.82 -14.24 -19.92
CA LYS A 19 15.37 -14.01 -19.93
C LYS A 19 14.99 -12.85 -19.03
N THR A 20 14.36 -11.83 -19.62
CA THR A 20 13.81 -10.71 -18.88
C THR A 20 12.44 -11.07 -18.33
N THR A 21 12.23 -10.84 -17.05
CA THR A 21 10.96 -11.11 -16.37
C THR A 21 10.78 -10.21 -15.14
N THR A 22 9.77 -10.48 -14.33
CA THR A 22 9.45 -9.74 -13.12
C THR A 22 9.74 -10.56 -11.88
N CYS A 23 10.38 -9.95 -10.89
CA CYS A 23 10.61 -10.56 -9.58
C CYS A 23 9.30 -10.74 -8.83
N TYR A 24 9.06 -11.94 -8.30
CA TYR A 24 7.82 -12.28 -7.60
C TYR A 24 7.96 -12.37 -6.07
N MET A 25 9.11 -11.98 -5.53
CA MET A 25 9.43 -12.15 -4.10
C MET A 25 8.69 -11.17 -3.18
N CYS A 26 8.25 -10.02 -3.70
CA CYS A 26 7.49 -9.02 -2.92
C CYS A 26 6.66 -8.13 -3.84
N ALA A 27 5.96 -7.16 -3.24
CA ALA A 27 5.06 -6.23 -3.95
C ALA A 27 5.78 -5.23 -4.88
N CYS A 28 7.09 -5.04 -4.76
CA CYS A 28 7.83 -4.09 -5.61
C CYS A 28 7.89 -4.51 -7.07
N ARG A 29 7.74 -5.81 -7.38
CA ARG A 29 7.67 -6.32 -8.76
C ARG A 29 8.79 -5.81 -9.67
N CYS A 30 10.02 -5.79 -9.15
CA CYS A 30 11.19 -5.32 -9.89
C CYS A 30 11.39 -6.12 -11.18
N GLY A 31 11.78 -5.43 -12.26
CA GLY A 31 12.24 -6.10 -13.48
C GLY A 31 13.60 -6.78 -13.23
N ILE A 32 13.74 -8.01 -13.68
CA ILE A 32 14.93 -8.81 -13.50
C ILE A 32 15.39 -9.44 -14.83
N ASN A 33 16.68 -9.67 -14.93
CA ASN A 33 17.32 -10.51 -15.95
C ASN A 33 17.75 -11.81 -15.30
N VAL A 34 17.25 -12.91 -15.82
CA VAL A 34 17.57 -14.27 -15.39
C VAL A 34 18.55 -14.85 -16.38
N HIS A 35 19.76 -15.11 -15.93
CA HIS A 35 20.83 -15.69 -16.72
C HIS A 35 20.79 -17.21 -16.65
N LEU A 36 20.68 -17.84 -17.79
CA LEU A 36 20.66 -19.30 -17.96
C LEU A 36 21.99 -19.79 -18.52
N LEU A 37 22.38 -20.99 -18.13
CA LEU A 37 23.46 -21.75 -18.74
C LEU A 37 23.00 -23.21 -18.87
N ASN A 38 22.91 -23.71 -20.07
CA ASN A 38 22.33 -25.02 -20.36
C ASN A 38 20.92 -25.19 -19.78
N GLU A 39 20.06 -24.20 -20.01
CA GLU A 39 18.69 -24.13 -19.52
C GLU A 39 18.53 -24.00 -17.98
N GLU A 40 19.63 -23.99 -17.24
CA GLU A 40 19.60 -23.81 -15.78
C GLU A 40 19.85 -22.36 -15.35
N ILE A 41 19.12 -21.89 -14.35
CA ILE A 41 19.33 -20.56 -13.77
C ILE A 41 20.73 -20.50 -13.15
N ARG A 42 21.55 -19.58 -13.67
CA ARG A 42 22.92 -19.36 -13.21
C ARG A 42 22.99 -18.23 -12.18
N TYR A 43 22.37 -17.10 -12.50
CA TYR A 43 22.22 -16.00 -11.55
C TYR A 43 21.09 -15.05 -11.98
N ILE A 44 20.71 -14.15 -11.07
CA ILE A 44 19.63 -13.17 -11.26
C ILE A 44 20.17 -11.80 -10.91
N GLU A 45 19.93 -10.82 -11.80
CA GLU A 45 20.23 -9.41 -11.57
C GLU A 45 19.03 -8.52 -11.87
N GLY A 46 19.07 -7.25 -11.45
CA GLY A 46 18.07 -6.26 -11.83
C GLY A 46 18.20 -5.91 -13.31
N ASN A 47 17.05 -5.71 -13.97
CA ASN A 47 17.03 -5.28 -15.36
C ASN A 47 17.29 -3.76 -15.43
N PRO A 48 18.40 -3.28 -16.02
CA PRO A 48 18.71 -1.85 -16.10
C PRO A 48 17.75 -1.06 -16.99
N ASP A 49 17.07 -1.73 -17.93
CA ASP A 49 16.10 -1.08 -18.83
C ASP A 49 14.70 -0.95 -18.20
N HIS A 50 14.49 -1.54 -17.02
CA HIS A 50 13.19 -1.47 -16.35
C HIS A 50 12.98 -0.08 -15.72
N PRO A 51 11.88 0.65 -16.08
CA PRO A 51 11.70 2.06 -15.72
C PRO A 51 11.60 2.33 -14.22
N VAL A 52 11.14 1.36 -13.44
CA VAL A 52 10.91 1.53 -12.00
C VAL A 52 12.17 1.23 -11.18
N ASN A 53 12.83 0.11 -11.41
CA ASN A 53 13.99 -0.28 -10.59
C ASN A 53 15.36 -0.06 -11.24
N GLY A 54 15.44 0.28 -12.55
CA GLY A 54 16.67 0.70 -13.24
C GLY A 54 17.89 -0.17 -12.92
N GLY A 55 17.74 -1.48 -12.90
CA GLY A 55 18.82 -2.43 -12.56
C GLY A 55 19.01 -2.67 -11.05
N VAL A 56 18.35 -1.95 -10.16
CA VAL A 56 18.45 -2.20 -8.71
C VAL A 56 17.60 -3.39 -8.32
N ILE A 57 18.19 -4.32 -7.56
CA ILE A 57 17.50 -5.48 -7.00
C ILE A 57 17.96 -5.73 -5.56
N CYS A 58 17.06 -6.18 -4.70
CA CYS A 58 17.39 -6.52 -3.32
C CYS A 58 17.96 -7.93 -3.19
N ALA A 59 18.51 -8.24 -2.02
CA ALA A 59 19.06 -9.55 -1.72
C ALA A 59 18.03 -10.69 -1.90
N LYS A 60 16.76 -10.46 -1.59
CA LYS A 60 15.69 -11.46 -1.79
C LYS A 60 15.55 -11.83 -3.27
N GLY A 61 15.50 -10.83 -4.15
CA GLY A 61 15.38 -11.03 -5.59
C GLY A 61 16.60 -11.73 -6.17
N ALA A 62 17.81 -11.30 -5.81
CA ALA A 62 19.06 -11.91 -6.26
C ALA A 62 19.20 -13.35 -5.73
N ALA A 63 18.76 -13.61 -4.50
CA ALA A 63 18.80 -14.95 -3.88
C ALA A 63 17.65 -15.87 -4.32
N GLY A 64 16.77 -15.45 -5.22
CA GLY A 64 15.64 -16.26 -5.72
C GLY A 64 16.06 -17.63 -6.26
N ILE A 65 17.26 -17.73 -6.83
CA ILE A 65 17.86 -19.00 -7.27
C ILE A 65 18.00 -20.01 -6.12
N MET A 66 18.31 -19.55 -4.91
CA MET A 66 18.46 -20.42 -3.75
C MET A 66 17.13 -21.01 -3.32
N GLN A 67 16.03 -20.27 -3.49
CA GLN A 67 14.69 -20.79 -3.22
C GLN A 67 14.34 -21.96 -4.16
N GLN A 68 14.77 -21.90 -5.40
CA GLN A 68 14.55 -22.98 -6.37
C GLN A 68 15.49 -24.17 -6.15
N LYS A 69 16.79 -23.90 -5.93
CA LYS A 69 17.85 -24.93 -5.89
C LYS A 69 18.25 -25.37 -4.48
N SER A 70 17.59 -24.88 -3.44
CA SER A 70 17.88 -25.28 -2.06
C SER A 70 17.67 -26.79 -1.88
N PRO A 71 18.63 -27.50 -1.28
CA PRO A 71 18.44 -28.91 -0.94
C PRO A 71 17.34 -29.12 0.12
N ALA A 72 16.94 -28.08 0.84
CA ALA A 72 15.84 -28.10 1.78
C ALA A 72 14.47 -27.82 1.12
N ARG A 73 14.44 -27.59 -0.21
CA ARG A 73 13.18 -27.37 -0.91
C ARG A 73 12.35 -28.66 -0.92
N LEU A 74 11.10 -28.55 -0.49
CA LEU A 74 10.16 -29.65 -0.58
C LEU A 74 9.80 -29.92 -2.05
N THR A 75 9.92 -31.17 -2.47
CA THR A 75 9.60 -31.63 -3.83
C THR A 75 8.37 -32.53 -3.85
N LYS A 76 7.94 -33.00 -2.69
CA LYS A 76 6.74 -33.80 -2.47
C LYS A 76 5.90 -33.23 -1.34
N PRO A 77 4.61 -33.51 -1.31
CA PRO A 77 3.76 -33.21 -0.16
C PRO A 77 4.24 -33.94 1.10
N LEU A 78 4.02 -33.32 2.25
CA LEU A 78 4.36 -33.89 3.54
C LEU A 78 3.11 -34.13 4.37
N ARG A 79 2.93 -35.36 4.89
CA ARG A 79 1.93 -35.70 5.86
C ARG A 79 2.54 -35.70 7.27
N ARG A 80 1.88 -35.03 8.21
CA ARG A 80 2.30 -35.10 9.62
C ARG A 80 1.97 -36.45 10.21
N VAL A 81 2.97 -37.09 10.84
CA VAL A 81 2.86 -38.43 11.47
C VAL A 81 3.01 -38.40 12.99
N GLY A 82 3.23 -37.23 13.57
CA GLY A 82 3.36 -37.01 15.01
C GLY A 82 2.30 -36.08 15.56
N GLU A 83 2.35 -35.85 16.86
CA GLU A 83 1.53 -34.86 17.51
C GLU A 83 1.82 -33.46 16.99
N ARG A 84 0.84 -32.56 17.10
CA ARG A 84 1.01 -31.17 16.67
C ARG A 84 2.14 -30.51 17.48
N GLY A 85 3.15 -30.02 16.78
CA GLY A 85 4.33 -29.38 17.37
C GLY A 85 5.57 -30.29 17.45
N GLU A 86 5.45 -31.61 17.25
CA GLU A 86 6.62 -32.52 17.23
C GLU A 86 7.51 -32.35 15.98
N GLY A 87 6.97 -31.82 14.88
CA GLY A 87 7.71 -31.58 13.65
C GLY A 87 8.04 -32.86 12.87
N ARG A 88 7.33 -33.97 13.11
CA ARG A 88 7.52 -35.23 12.38
C ARG A 88 6.60 -35.31 11.18
N PHE A 89 7.21 -35.53 10.00
CA PHE A 89 6.52 -35.63 8.72
C PHE A 89 7.05 -36.79 7.90
N GLU A 90 6.23 -37.31 7.01
CA GLU A 90 6.62 -38.25 5.97
C GLU A 90 6.22 -37.72 4.60
N GLU A 91 7.00 -38.07 3.57
CA GLU A 91 6.67 -37.76 2.18
C GLU A 91 5.54 -38.65 1.70
N ILE A 92 4.57 -38.07 0.99
CA ILE A 92 3.48 -38.77 0.33
C ILE A 92 3.40 -38.36 -1.14
N GLU A 93 2.70 -39.11 -1.95
CA GLU A 93 2.47 -38.76 -3.35
C GLU A 93 1.34 -37.71 -3.47
N TRP A 94 1.35 -36.99 -4.60
CA TRP A 94 0.40 -35.91 -4.84
C TRP A 94 -1.06 -36.37 -4.83
N ASP A 95 -1.35 -37.54 -5.43
CA ASP A 95 -2.70 -38.07 -5.47
C ASP A 95 -3.23 -38.34 -4.04
N GLU A 96 -2.42 -38.96 -3.19
CA GLU A 96 -2.77 -39.17 -1.78
C GLU A 96 -3.00 -37.83 -1.04
N ALA A 97 -2.15 -36.83 -1.28
CA ALA A 97 -2.30 -35.52 -0.65
C ALA A 97 -3.60 -34.82 -1.07
N LEU A 98 -3.95 -34.92 -2.35
CA LEU A 98 -5.17 -34.34 -2.90
C LEU A 98 -6.43 -35.07 -2.37
N ASP A 99 -6.38 -36.38 -2.26
CA ASP A 99 -7.49 -37.17 -1.69
C ASP A 99 -7.74 -36.79 -0.22
N ILE A 100 -6.68 -36.71 0.59
CA ILE A 100 -6.77 -36.26 1.99
C ILE A 100 -7.36 -34.86 2.08
N ALA A 101 -6.89 -33.93 1.25
CA ALA A 101 -7.39 -32.56 1.24
C ALA A 101 -8.86 -32.49 0.82
N ALA A 102 -9.26 -33.28 -0.20
CA ALA A 102 -10.63 -33.34 -0.68
C ALA A 102 -11.59 -33.92 0.38
N GLU A 103 -11.17 -34.98 1.09
CA GLU A 103 -11.92 -35.56 2.19
C GLU A 103 -12.14 -34.54 3.32
N TRP A 104 -11.07 -33.91 3.84
CA TRP A 104 -11.20 -32.97 4.93
C TRP A 104 -12.03 -31.74 4.58
N LEU A 105 -11.81 -31.18 3.39
CA LEU A 105 -12.59 -30.04 2.91
C LEU A 105 -14.05 -30.42 2.63
N GLY A 106 -14.29 -31.64 2.13
CA GLY A 106 -15.65 -32.20 1.92
C GLY A 106 -16.40 -32.32 3.23
N ASP A 107 -15.81 -32.97 4.22
CA ASP A 107 -16.40 -33.16 5.55
C ASP A 107 -16.77 -31.83 6.24
N ILE A 108 -15.86 -30.85 6.13
CA ILE A 108 -16.09 -29.49 6.66
C ILE A 108 -17.27 -28.86 5.92
N ARG A 109 -17.29 -28.92 4.59
CA ARG A 109 -18.31 -28.30 3.75
C ARG A 109 -19.69 -28.91 4.04
N ASP A 110 -19.76 -30.24 4.17
CA ASP A 110 -21.00 -30.95 4.42
C ASP A 110 -21.53 -30.71 5.84
N SER A 111 -20.63 -30.49 6.80
CA SER A 111 -21.04 -30.19 8.18
C SER A 111 -21.38 -28.69 8.37
N ASP A 112 -20.46 -27.80 8.11
CA ASP A 112 -20.61 -26.36 8.19
C ASP A 112 -19.41 -25.67 7.52
N PRO A 113 -19.56 -25.08 6.32
CA PRO A 113 -18.47 -24.44 5.61
C PRO A 113 -17.87 -23.24 6.34
N LYS A 114 -18.57 -22.64 7.31
CA LYS A 114 -18.05 -21.56 8.16
C LYS A 114 -16.92 -21.99 9.08
N LYS A 115 -16.72 -23.29 9.27
CA LYS A 115 -15.56 -23.80 10.03
C LYS A 115 -14.23 -23.66 9.27
N LEU A 116 -14.28 -23.45 7.96
CA LEU A 116 -13.08 -23.15 7.18
C LEU A 116 -12.72 -21.66 7.27
N ALA A 117 -11.54 -21.35 7.82
CA ALA A 117 -10.90 -20.05 7.69
C ALA A 117 -9.85 -20.12 6.57
N PHE A 118 -9.99 -19.25 5.56
CA PHE A 118 -9.15 -19.23 4.37
C PHE A 118 -8.42 -17.91 4.25
N PHE A 119 -7.11 -17.95 4.43
CA PHE A 119 -6.23 -16.77 4.33
C PHE A 119 -5.37 -16.86 3.09
N THR A 120 -5.26 -15.75 2.36
CA THR A 120 -4.42 -15.67 1.16
C THR A 120 -3.35 -14.61 1.32
N GLY A 121 -2.18 -14.86 0.72
CA GLY A 121 -1.10 -13.91 0.61
C GLY A 121 -1.37 -12.83 -0.45
N ARG A 122 -0.41 -11.95 -0.64
CA ARG A 122 -0.45 -10.94 -1.71
C ARG A 122 0.14 -11.54 -3.00
N ASP A 123 -0.70 -12.18 -3.75
CA ASP A 123 -0.37 -12.69 -5.08
C ASP A 123 -1.44 -12.29 -6.10
N GLN A 124 -1.16 -12.51 -7.38
CA GLN A 124 -2.08 -12.13 -8.46
C GLN A 124 -3.25 -13.08 -8.64
N SER A 125 -3.22 -14.23 -7.97
CA SER A 125 -4.29 -15.24 -8.00
C SER A 125 -5.37 -14.98 -6.94
N GLN A 126 -5.31 -13.89 -6.18
CA GLN A 126 -6.24 -13.59 -5.08
C GLN A 126 -7.70 -13.54 -5.53
N SER A 127 -7.98 -13.03 -6.71
CA SER A 127 -9.34 -13.00 -7.24
C SER A 127 -9.89 -14.40 -7.44
N PHE A 128 -9.05 -15.31 -7.92
CA PHE A 128 -9.41 -16.70 -8.13
C PHE A 128 -9.65 -17.43 -6.79
N THR A 129 -8.79 -17.22 -5.81
CA THR A 129 -8.92 -17.83 -4.49
C THR A 129 -10.11 -17.28 -3.70
N GLY A 130 -10.41 -15.99 -3.86
CA GLY A 130 -11.62 -15.37 -3.31
C GLY A 130 -12.90 -15.96 -3.91
N TRP A 131 -12.93 -16.14 -5.23
CA TRP A 131 -14.02 -16.82 -5.90
C TRP A 131 -14.18 -18.26 -5.42
N TRP A 132 -13.07 -19.00 -5.27
CA TRP A 132 -13.11 -20.36 -4.74
C TRP A 132 -13.72 -20.40 -3.33
N ALA A 133 -13.29 -19.52 -2.42
CA ALA A 133 -13.84 -19.46 -1.06
C ALA A 133 -15.36 -19.21 -1.06
N GLN A 134 -15.82 -18.33 -1.96
CA GLN A 134 -17.25 -18.06 -2.14
C GLN A 134 -18.01 -19.30 -2.64
N GLN A 135 -17.47 -20.03 -3.64
CA GLN A 135 -18.08 -21.25 -4.17
C GLN A 135 -18.04 -22.39 -3.13
N TYR A 136 -17.02 -22.45 -2.31
CA TYR A 136 -16.94 -23.39 -1.19
C TYR A 136 -18.03 -23.12 -0.16
N GLY A 137 -18.39 -21.86 0.07
CA GLY A 137 -19.44 -21.41 0.97
C GLY A 137 -18.94 -20.88 2.31
N THR A 138 -17.63 -20.62 2.46
CA THR A 138 -17.10 -19.98 3.66
C THR A 138 -17.13 -18.47 3.57
N PRO A 139 -17.69 -17.74 4.57
CA PRO A 139 -17.53 -16.30 4.70
C PRO A 139 -16.19 -15.90 5.32
N ASN A 140 -15.42 -16.86 5.87
CA ASN A 140 -14.21 -16.63 6.62
C ASN A 140 -12.98 -16.59 5.68
N HIS A 141 -13.07 -15.78 4.62
CA HIS A 141 -11.97 -15.50 3.70
C HIS A 141 -11.36 -14.14 4.02
N ALA A 142 -10.04 -14.13 4.18
CA ALA A 142 -9.30 -12.89 4.37
C ALA A 142 -8.08 -12.87 3.43
N ALA A 143 -8.07 -11.87 2.54
CA ALA A 143 -6.93 -11.58 1.69
C ALA A 143 -5.94 -10.65 2.40
N HIS A 144 -4.69 -10.68 1.97
CA HIS A 144 -3.60 -9.86 2.53
C HIS A 144 -3.96 -8.37 2.65
N GLY A 145 -4.67 -7.82 1.67
CA GLY A 145 -5.10 -6.43 1.68
C GLY A 145 -5.88 -6.02 2.92
N GLY A 146 -6.70 -6.93 3.47
CA GLY A 146 -7.45 -6.70 4.70
C GLY A 146 -6.58 -6.50 5.95
N PHE A 147 -5.36 -6.99 5.96
CA PHE A 147 -4.40 -6.86 7.06
C PHE A 147 -3.30 -5.83 6.80
N CYS A 148 -3.08 -5.44 5.55
CA CYS A 148 -1.96 -4.59 5.16
C CYS A 148 -2.39 -3.17 4.81
N SER A 149 -3.37 -3.01 3.93
CA SER A 149 -3.67 -1.74 3.26
C SER A 149 -5.11 -1.26 3.45
N VAL A 150 -5.95 -1.97 4.19
CA VAL A 150 -7.35 -1.55 4.40
C VAL A 150 -7.43 -0.20 5.11
N ASN A 151 -6.53 0.06 6.04
CA ASN A 151 -6.43 1.34 6.74
C ASN A 151 -6.15 2.49 5.76
N MET A 152 -5.32 2.26 4.73
CA MET A 152 -5.05 3.27 3.72
C MET A 152 -6.23 3.45 2.77
N ALA A 153 -6.89 2.37 2.35
CA ALA A 153 -8.13 2.47 1.56
C ALA A 153 -9.22 3.23 2.33
N ALA A 154 -9.36 2.95 3.64
CA ALA A 154 -10.27 3.68 4.51
C ALA A 154 -9.88 5.15 4.65
N ALA A 155 -8.59 5.44 4.88
CA ALA A 155 -8.09 6.81 4.94
C ALA A 155 -8.39 7.57 3.64
N GLY A 156 -8.23 6.93 2.49
CA GLY A 156 -8.58 7.50 1.19
C GLY A 156 -10.05 7.91 1.09
N LEU A 157 -10.96 7.07 1.57
CA LEU A 157 -12.40 7.39 1.61
C LEU A 157 -12.67 8.65 2.44
N TYR A 158 -12.00 8.82 3.57
CA TYR A 158 -12.19 9.96 4.47
C TYR A 158 -11.40 11.22 4.09
N THR A 159 -10.39 11.11 3.25
CA THR A 159 -9.54 12.25 2.86
C THR A 159 -9.77 12.74 1.44
N VAL A 160 -9.83 11.83 0.47
CA VAL A 160 -9.96 12.16 -0.96
C VAL A 160 -11.27 11.68 -1.58
N GLY A 161 -12.18 11.09 -0.79
CA GLY A 161 -13.50 10.65 -1.24
C GLY A 161 -13.51 9.35 -2.05
N GLY A 162 -12.40 8.64 -2.13
CA GLY A 162 -12.30 7.37 -2.83
C GLY A 162 -11.22 6.47 -2.25
N SER A 163 -11.47 5.17 -2.18
CA SER A 163 -10.42 4.21 -1.82
C SER A 163 -9.43 4.09 -2.97
N PHE A 164 -8.15 3.99 -2.63
CA PHE A 164 -7.10 3.74 -3.62
C PHE A 164 -6.13 2.67 -3.11
N TRP A 165 -5.63 1.87 -4.05
CA TRP A 165 -4.72 0.77 -3.79
C TRP A 165 -3.38 0.97 -4.51
N GLU A 166 -3.37 1.90 -5.46
CA GLU A 166 -2.17 2.30 -6.18
C GLU A 166 -1.50 3.46 -5.45
N PHE A 167 -0.21 3.26 -5.18
CA PHE A 167 0.61 4.28 -4.54
C PHE A 167 1.40 4.98 -5.64
N GLY A 168 1.21 6.27 -5.77
CA GLY A 168 2.09 7.07 -6.60
C GLY A 168 3.51 7.09 -6.02
N GLU A 169 4.42 7.65 -6.76
CA GLU A 169 5.76 7.96 -6.27
C GLU A 169 5.99 9.47 -6.28
N PRO A 170 6.92 9.98 -5.45
CA PRO A 170 7.30 11.38 -5.48
C PRO A 170 7.82 11.78 -6.86
N ASP A 171 7.56 13.01 -7.27
CA ASP A 171 8.27 13.60 -8.40
C ASP A 171 9.70 13.95 -7.96
N TRP A 172 10.61 12.99 -8.14
CA TRP A 172 11.98 13.08 -7.65
C TRP A 172 12.78 14.25 -8.24
N ASP A 173 12.44 14.67 -9.45
CA ASP A 173 13.13 15.74 -10.14
C ASP A 173 12.64 17.13 -9.70
N LEU A 174 11.39 17.26 -9.28
CA LEU A 174 10.78 18.51 -8.84
C LEU A 174 10.66 18.64 -7.31
N THR A 175 10.71 17.53 -6.57
CA THR A 175 10.60 17.52 -5.11
C THR A 175 11.73 18.34 -4.49
N LYS A 176 11.38 19.31 -3.66
CA LYS A 176 12.34 20.14 -2.90
C LYS A 176 12.36 19.79 -1.40
N TYR A 177 11.29 19.28 -0.88
CA TYR A 177 11.18 18.89 0.52
C TYR A 177 10.45 17.53 0.60
N LEU A 178 11.14 16.53 1.13
CA LEU A 178 10.61 15.18 1.30
C LEU A 178 10.47 14.85 2.78
N LEU A 179 9.27 14.51 3.21
CA LEU A 179 8.99 13.89 4.49
C LEU A 179 8.77 12.38 4.30
N MET A 180 9.57 11.56 4.95
CA MET A 180 9.46 10.11 4.89
C MET A 180 9.10 9.55 6.26
N PHE A 181 7.95 8.88 6.34
CA PHE A 181 7.43 8.34 7.60
C PHE A 181 7.59 6.83 7.68
N GLY A 182 8.25 6.34 8.72
CA GLY A 182 8.29 4.92 9.08
C GLY A 182 9.04 4.01 8.10
N VAL A 183 9.75 4.55 7.11
CA VAL A 183 10.56 3.74 6.18
C VAL A 183 11.95 3.58 6.77
N ALA A 184 12.22 2.41 7.33
CA ALA A 184 13.47 2.14 8.03
C ALA A 184 14.50 1.38 7.19
N GLU A 185 14.03 0.58 6.21
CA GLU A 185 14.87 -0.39 5.54
C GLU A 185 15.58 0.17 4.32
N ASP A 186 16.91 0.12 4.33
CA ASP A 186 17.76 0.34 3.18
C ASP A 186 18.40 -0.94 2.62
N HIS A 187 18.26 -2.06 3.34
CA HIS A 187 18.78 -3.35 2.93
C HIS A 187 18.02 -3.96 1.77
N ASP A 188 16.75 -3.68 1.71
CA ASP A 188 15.92 -4.01 0.58
C ASP A 188 16.10 -2.93 -0.47
N SER A 189 16.82 -3.24 -1.52
CA SER A 189 17.04 -2.32 -2.65
C SER A 189 15.73 -2.02 -3.35
N ASN A 190 14.83 -1.35 -2.65
CA ASN A 190 13.59 -0.90 -3.25
C ASN A 190 13.86 0.30 -4.18
N PRO A 191 12.98 0.58 -5.15
CA PRO A 191 13.16 1.66 -6.13
C PRO A 191 13.37 3.05 -5.51
N ILE A 192 12.97 3.24 -4.26
CA ILE A 192 13.13 4.51 -3.52
C ILE A 192 14.59 4.93 -3.37
N LYS A 193 15.55 3.99 -3.37
CA LYS A 193 16.98 4.31 -3.33
C LYS A 193 17.41 5.15 -4.51
N ILE A 194 16.89 4.86 -5.69
CA ILE A 194 17.19 5.60 -6.92
C ILE A 194 16.67 7.03 -6.78
N GLY A 195 15.41 7.17 -6.35
CA GLY A 195 14.78 8.46 -6.13
C GLY A 195 15.49 9.29 -5.07
N LEU A 196 15.85 8.71 -3.93
CA LEU A 196 16.63 9.38 -2.88
C LEU A 196 18.03 9.78 -3.36
N GLY A 197 18.69 8.93 -4.18
CA GLY A 197 19.96 9.26 -4.79
C GLY A 197 19.85 10.51 -5.68
N LYS A 198 18.84 10.61 -6.53
CA LYS A 198 18.56 11.81 -7.33
C LYS A 198 18.25 13.02 -6.46
N LEU A 199 17.40 12.87 -5.45
CA LEU A 199 17.06 13.96 -4.53
C LEU A 199 18.32 14.50 -3.82
N LYS A 200 19.12 13.63 -3.23
CA LYS A 200 20.33 13.99 -2.47
C LYS A 200 21.47 14.54 -3.35
N SER A 201 21.47 14.27 -4.64
CA SER A 201 22.46 14.86 -5.57
C SER A 201 22.18 16.33 -5.87
N ARG A 202 21.03 16.86 -5.49
CA ARG A 202 20.63 18.26 -5.69
C ARG A 202 20.88 19.07 -4.41
N ASN A 203 21.27 20.32 -4.57
CA ASN A 203 21.59 21.23 -3.45
C ASN A 203 20.38 22.02 -2.95
N ASP A 204 19.24 21.96 -3.67
CA ASP A 204 18.03 22.72 -3.39
C ASP A 204 16.93 21.88 -2.73
N THR A 205 17.30 20.73 -2.15
CA THR A 205 16.39 19.77 -1.58
C THR A 205 16.66 19.53 -0.10
N LYS A 206 15.60 19.17 0.64
CA LYS A 206 15.70 18.73 2.02
C LYS A 206 14.97 17.41 2.18
N PHE A 207 15.64 16.44 2.79
CA PHE A 207 15.09 15.15 3.15
C PHE A 207 14.99 15.00 4.66
N VAL A 208 13.77 14.84 5.16
CA VAL A 208 13.47 14.64 6.59
C VAL A 208 12.89 13.24 6.78
N SER A 209 13.50 12.48 7.67
CA SER A 209 12.99 11.17 8.07
C SER A 209 12.30 11.25 9.43
N VAL A 210 11.03 10.90 9.47
CA VAL A 210 10.23 10.78 10.69
C VAL A 210 10.18 9.30 11.06
N ASN A 211 10.96 8.89 12.05
CA ASN A 211 11.12 7.48 12.38
C ASN A 211 11.54 7.32 13.84
N PRO A 212 11.00 6.33 14.58
CA PRO A 212 11.39 6.09 15.96
C PRO A 212 12.85 5.66 16.12
N VAL A 213 13.45 5.08 15.08
CA VAL A 213 14.84 4.59 15.10
C VAL A 213 15.64 5.27 13.99
N ARG A 214 16.84 5.74 14.34
CA ARG A 214 17.77 6.33 13.36
C ARG A 214 18.59 5.24 12.68
N SER A 215 17.98 4.54 11.74
CA SER A 215 18.60 3.48 10.93
C SER A 215 18.14 3.62 9.48
N GLY A 216 18.76 2.87 8.56
CA GLY A 216 18.42 2.86 7.15
C GLY A 216 18.40 4.27 6.56
N TYR A 217 17.33 4.65 5.91
CA TYR A 217 17.18 5.98 5.29
C TYR A 217 17.26 7.15 6.29
N SER A 218 16.93 6.91 7.56
CA SER A 218 17.06 7.94 8.59
C SER A 218 18.52 8.33 8.86
N ALA A 219 19.47 7.45 8.56
CA ALA A 219 20.91 7.73 8.74
C ALA A 219 21.45 8.72 7.74
N ILE A 220 20.86 8.79 6.53
CA ILE A 220 21.26 9.69 5.43
C ILE A 220 20.36 10.93 5.30
N ALA A 221 19.33 11.05 6.14
CA ALA A 221 18.43 12.19 6.14
C ALA A 221 19.18 13.48 6.58
N ASP A 222 18.76 14.61 6.03
CA ASP A 222 19.26 15.92 6.45
C ASP A 222 18.77 16.26 7.85
N GLU A 223 17.60 15.74 8.22
CA GLU A 223 17.03 15.88 9.55
C GLU A 223 16.30 14.58 9.92
N TRP A 224 16.49 14.14 11.13
CA TRP A 224 15.75 13.00 11.70
C TRP A 224 14.90 13.46 12.86
N VAL A 225 13.60 13.18 12.74
CA VAL A 225 12.60 13.42 13.78
C VAL A 225 12.33 12.11 14.50
N ALA A 226 12.80 12.00 15.73
CA ALA A 226 12.57 10.86 16.60
C ALA A 226 11.12 10.87 17.09
N ILE A 227 10.26 10.12 16.41
CA ILE A 227 8.84 10.05 16.77
C ILE A 227 8.57 8.90 17.74
N LYS A 228 7.67 9.10 18.69
CA LYS A 228 7.15 8.02 19.51
C LYS A 228 6.20 7.16 18.67
N PRO A 229 6.37 5.81 18.66
CA PRO A 229 5.44 4.94 17.93
C PRO A 229 3.97 5.21 18.27
N GLY A 230 3.12 5.26 17.24
CA GLY A 230 1.68 5.55 17.38
C GLY A 230 1.32 7.03 17.49
N THR A 231 2.28 7.96 17.30
CA THR A 231 2.00 9.41 17.34
C THR A 231 2.17 10.12 15.99
N ASP A 232 2.27 9.38 14.89
CA ASP A 232 2.43 9.93 13.53
C ASP A 232 1.26 10.85 13.16
N GLY A 233 0.03 10.44 13.46
CA GLY A 233 -1.16 11.26 13.23
C GLY A 233 -1.13 12.57 14.01
N LEU A 234 -0.69 12.55 15.26
CA LEU A 234 -0.55 13.76 16.07
C LEU A 234 0.52 14.71 15.51
N PHE A 235 1.62 14.16 15.02
CA PHE A 235 2.66 14.94 14.36
C PHE A 235 2.13 15.61 13.08
N ILE A 236 1.39 14.87 12.23
CA ILE A 236 0.77 15.43 11.02
C ILE A 236 -0.24 16.53 11.37
N LEU A 237 -1.08 16.32 12.40
CA LEU A 237 -2.03 17.32 12.85
C LEU A 237 -1.31 18.59 13.37
N SER A 238 -0.14 18.45 14.00
CA SER A 238 0.66 19.60 14.41
C SER A 238 1.21 20.42 13.23
N LEU A 239 1.58 19.74 12.13
CA LEU A 239 1.98 20.42 10.89
C LEU A 239 0.79 21.18 10.26
N ILE A 240 -0.40 20.57 10.23
CA ILE A 240 -1.62 21.21 9.76
C ILE A 240 -1.94 22.43 10.61
N TYR A 241 -1.86 22.30 11.94
CA TYR A 241 -2.06 23.43 12.86
C TYR A 241 -1.12 24.60 12.57
N GLU A 242 0.17 24.35 12.34
CA GLU A 242 1.13 25.41 12.01
C GLU A 242 0.84 26.07 10.65
N LEU A 243 0.34 25.33 9.66
CA LEU A 243 -0.09 25.89 8.39
C LEU A 243 -1.32 26.79 8.57
N LEU A 244 -2.30 26.35 9.37
CA LEU A 244 -3.48 27.16 9.72
C LEU A 244 -3.07 28.45 10.46
N ARG A 245 -2.20 28.32 11.48
CA ARG A 245 -1.71 29.46 12.26
C ARG A 245 -0.91 30.47 11.43
N ALA A 246 -0.19 29.99 10.43
CA ALA A 246 0.60 30.82 9.54
C ALA A 246 -0.19 31.35 8.34
N GLU A 247 -1.51 31.07 8.26
CA GLU A 247 -2.40 31.43 7.14
C GLU A 247 -1.86 30.96 5.76
N LYS A 248 -1.13 29.85 5.75
CA LYS A 248 -0.58 29.25 4.54
C LYS A 248 -1.50 28.17 3.98
N ILE A 249 -2.70 28.57 3.62
CA ILE A 249 -3.77 27.70 3.14
C ILE A 249 -4.28 28.26 1.82
N ASP A 250 -4.48 27.38 0.86
CA ASP A 250 -5.19 27.69 -0.38
C ASP A 250 -6.69 27.53 -0.16
N PHE A 251 -7.35 28.61 0.27
CA PHE A 251 -8.78 28.60 0.52
C PHE A 251 -9.60 28.36 -0.74
N ASP A 252 -9.13 28.84 -1.89
CA ASP A 252 -9.80 28.61 -3.18
C ASP A 252 -9.78 27.14 -3.54
N TYR A 253 -8.64 26.47 -3.33
CA TYR A 253 -8.54 25.03 -3.54
C TYR A 253 -9.47 24.26 -2.59
N LEU A 254 -9.44 24.57 -1.29
CA LEU A 254 -10.29 23.92 -0.30
C LEU A 254 -11.77 24.06 -0.64
N ALA A 255 -12.20 25.25 -1.01
CA ALA A 255 -13.60 25.52 -1.33
C ALA A 255 -14.09 24.76 -2.57
N ARG A 256 -13.23 24.59 -3.60
CA ARG A 256 -13.64 24.04 -4.90
C ARG A 256 -13.43 22.54 -5.04
N TYR A 257 -12.37 22.00 -4.44
CA TYR A 257 -11.89 20.64 -4.73
C TYR A 257 -11.96 19.68 -3.54
N THR A 258 -12.47 20.16 -2.41
CA THR A 258 -12.62 19.33 -1.20
C THR A 258 -14.04 19.46 -0.63
N ASN A 259 -14.33 18.66 0.39
CA ASN A 259 -15.57 18.78 1.15
C ASN A 259 -15.58 19.91 2.21
N ALA A 260 -14.55 20.74 2.25
CA ALA A 260 -14.41 21.80 3.25
C ALA A 260 -15.60 22.79 3.27
N ALA A 261 -16.21 23.05 2.11
CA ALA A 261 -17.38 23.92 2.00
C ALA A 261 -18.73 23.21 2.16
N TRP A 262 -18.74 21.88 2.27
CA TRP A 262 -19.99 21.15 2.42
C TRP A 262 -20.61 21.46 3.78
N LEU A 263 -21.91 21.68 3.78
CA LEU A 263 -22.64 22.04 4.99
C LEU A 263 -22.94 20.83 5.84
N VAL A 264 -22.71 20.97 7.13
CA VAL A 264 -22.95 19.96 8.16
C VAL A 264 -24.09 20.40 9.05
N ILE A 265 -25.01 19.49 9.34
CA ILE A 265 -26.14 19.72 10.21
C ILE A 265 -25.64 19.79 11.66
N GLN A 266 -25.99 20.86 12.35
CA GLN A 266 -25.74 21.08 13.78
C GLN A 266 -27.05 20.96 14.56
N ASN A 267 -27.37 19.76 15.03
CA ASN A 267 -28.54 19.48 15.83
C ASN A 267 -28.28 18.30 16.79
N PRO A 268 -27.67 18.56 17.96
CA PRO A 268 -27.27 17.50 18.91
C PRO A 268 -28.40 16.56 19.37
N ASN A 269 -29.65 16.89 19.07
CA ASN A 269 -30.81 16.06 19.43
C ASN A 269 -31.38 15.28 18.25
N SER A 270 -30.71 15.30 17.11
CA SER A 270 -31.11 14.60 15.87
C SER A 270 -30.13 13.48 15.52
N GLU A 271 -30.64 12.39 14.93
CA GLU A 271 -29.81 11.37 14.32
C GLU A 271 -29.03 11.89 13.11
N GLN A 272 -29.38 13.06 12.60
CA GLN A 272 -28.69 13.70 11.46
C GLN A 272 -27.58 14.65 11.92
N ASP A 273 -27.37 14.84 13.20
CA ASP A 273 -26.28 15.68 13.71
C ASP A 273 -24.93 15.23 13.21
N GLY A 274 -24.13 16.16 12.70
CA GLY A 274 -22.80 15.89 12.14
C GLY A 274 -22.81 15.31 10.73
N LEU A 275 -23.98 15.03 10.12
CA LEU A 275 -24.06 14.57 8.73
C LEU A 275 -24.04 15.74 7.75
N PHE A 276 -23.56 15.48 6.53
CA PHE A 276 -23.62 16.46 5.45
C PHE A 276 -25.08 16.71 5.02
N TYR A 277 -25.45 17.98 4.98
CA TYR A 277 -26.74 18.40 4.45
C TYR A 277 -26.79 18.16 2.93
N ARG A 278 -27.89 17.52 2.48
CA ARG A 278 -28.08 17.10 1.08
C ARG A 278 -29.38 17.65 0.52
N ASP A 279 -29.48 17.73 -0.81
CA ASP A 279 -30.66 18.21 -1.54
C ASP A 279 -31.88 17.28 -1.44
N SER A 280 -31.66 16.04 -0.99
CA SER A 280 -32.72 15.06 -0.75
C SER A 280 -32.42 14.23 0.50
N GLU A 281 -33.47 13.63 1.09
CA GLU A 281 -33.35 12.70 2.21
C GLU A 281 -32.70 11.36 1.81
N ASP A 282 -32.60 11.08 0.51
CA ASP A 282 -31.92 9.89 0.00
C ASP A 282 -30.39 10.06 0.13
N SER A 283 -29.71 8.98 0.52
CA SER A 283 -28.23 8.92 0.56
C SER A 283 -27.56 9.22 -0.79
N ALA A 284 -28.31 9.18 -1.88
CA ALA A 284 -27.87 9.58 -3.22
C ALA A 284 -27.93 11.10 -3.46
N GLY A 285 -28.56 11.88 -2.56
CA GLY A 285 -28.61 13.33 -2.66
C GLY A 285 -27.23 13.99 -2.67
N LYS A 286 -27.11 15.12 -3.36
CA LYS A 286 -25.87 15.86 -3.46
C LYS A 286 -25.62 16.71 -2.20
N PRO A 287 -24.38 16.73 -1.67
CA PRO A 287 -24.02 17.66 -0.61
C PRO A 287 -24.24 19.11 -1.07
N GLN A 288 -24.70 19.95 -0.16
CA GLN A 288 -24.98 21.36 -0.41
C GLN A 288 -23.88 22.23 0.17
N CYS A 289 -23.65 23.37 -0.47
CA CYS A 289 -22.82 24.46 0.04
C CYS A 289 -23.55 25.80 -0.05
N MET A 290 -23.05 26.80 0.67
CA MET A 290 -23.56 28.17 0.56
C MET A 290 -22.76 28.93 -0.48
N ASP A 291 -23.41 29.41 -1.54
CA ASP A 291 -22.75 30.24 -2.53
C ASP A 291 -22.66 31.69 -2.07
N LEU A 292 -21.43 32.23 -2.07
CA LEU A 292 -21.16 33.61 -1.67
C LEU A 292 -21.81 34.64 -2.60
N THR A 293 -22.00 34.27 -3.89
CA THR A 293 -22.50 35.21 -4.91
C THR A 293 -24.01 35.35 -4.86
N SER A 294 -24.76 34.24 -4.78
CA SER A 294 -26.21 34.27 -4.71
C SER A 294 -26.75 34.35 -3.29
N GLY A 295 -25.98 33.89 -2.31
CA GLY A 295 -26.44 33.73 -0.94
C GLY A 295 -27.43 32.58 -0.74
N GLU A 296 -27.45 31.64 -1.67
CA GLU A 296 -28.37 30.49 -1.66
C GLU A 296 -27.60 29.17 -1.39
N LEU A 297 -28.34 28.19 -0.90
CA LEU A 297 -27.89 26.79 -0.84
C LEU A 297 -27.87 26.22 -2.25
N VAL A 298 -26.75 25.65 -2.65
CA VAL A 298 -26.58 25.11 -3.98
C VAL A 298 -25.78 23.79 -3.93
N ASP A 299 -25.95 22.96 -4.95
CA ASP A 299 -25.15 21.75 -5.11
C ASP A 299 -23.67 22.12 -5.18
N PHE A 300 -22.82 21.35 -4.49
CA PHE A 300 -21.38 21.62 -4.41
C PHE A 300 -20.69 21.57 -5.78
N ASP A 301 -21.25 20.83 -6.73
CA ASP A 301 -20.69 20.63 -8.07
C ASP A 301 -21.31 21.58 -9.14
N LYS A 302 -22.14 22.54 -8.71
CA LYS A 302 -22.69 23.56 -9.61
C LYS A 302 -21.56 24.44 -10.16
N PRO A 303 -21.49 24.67 -11.47
CA PRO A 303 -20.46 25.52 -12.06
C PRO A 303 -20.56 26.97 -11.60
N ASP A 304 -19.42 27.66 -11.60
CA ASP A 304 -19.28 29.11 -11.33
C ASP A 304 -19.73 29.59 -9.95
N ILE A 305 -19.85 28.70 -8.97
CA ILE A 305 -20.14 29.06 -7.58
C ILE A 305 -18.88 29.50 -6.83
N LYS A 306 -19.08 30.26 -5.75
CA LYS A 306 -18.04 30.61 -4.79
C LYS A 306 -18.44 30.09 -3.40
N PRO A 307 -18.10 28.84 -3.07
CA PRO A 307 -18.52 28.23 -1.82
C PRO A 307 -17.91 28.93 -0.60
N ARG A 308 -18.70 29.14 0.44
CA ARG A 308 -18.25 29.66 1.73
C ARG A 308 -17.63 28.57 2.58
N LEU A 309 -16.51 28.88 3.21
CA LEU A 309 -15.83 28.01 4.17
C LEU A 309 -16.19 28.29 5.63
N VAL A 310 -16.81 29.46 5.91
CA VAL A 310 -17.19 29.87 7.26
C VAL A 310 -18.57 30.53 7.25
N GLY A 311 -19.26 30.42 8.34
CA GLY A 311 -20.59 31.01 8.57
C GLY A 311 -21.56 29.98 9.15
N GLU A 312 -22.69 30.49 9.62
CA GLU A 312 -23.83 29.72 10.11
C GLU A 312 -25.02 30.05 9.22
N PHE A 313 -25.74 29.04 8.78
CA PHE A 313 -26.84 29.16 7.83
C PHE A 313 -28.04 28.38 8.36
N THR A 314 -29.22 28.67 7.83
CA THR A 314 -30.42 27.93 8.17
C THR A 314 -30.96 27.22 6.94
N SER A 315 -31.23 25.92 7.06
CA SER A 315 -31.88 25.14 6.01
C SER A 315 -33.34 25.59 5.80
N PRO A 316 -33.99 25.25 4.69
CA PRO A 316 -35.41 25.47 4.48
C PRO A 316 -36.30 24.80 5.55
N THR A 317 -35.81 23.76 6.21
CA THR A 317 -36.49 23.01 7.28
C THR A 317 -36.16 23.53 8.67
N GLY A 318 -35.32 24.59 8.78
CA GLY A 318 -35.01 25.26 10.05
C GLY A 318 -33.79 24.68 10.79
N GLU A 319 -32.98 23.84 10.17
CA GLU A 319 -31.77 23.28 10.77
C GLU A 319 -30.63 24.27 10.69
N THR A 320 -29.76 24.27 11.69
CA THR A 320 -28.51 25.01 11.66
C THR A 320 -27.48 24.27 10.84
N LEU A 321 -26.89 24.95 9.87
CA LEU A 321 -25.89 24.41 8.93
C LEU A 321 -24.58 25.18 9.03
N VAL A 322 -23.45 24.45 9.08
CA VAL A 322 -22.12 25.03 9.19
C VAL A 322 -21.18 24.36 8.18
N PRO A 323 -20.33 25.11 7.44
CA PRO A 323 -19.32 24.48 6.58
C PRO A 323 -18.40 23.56 7.37
N SER A 324 -18.06 22.40 6.81
CA SER A 324 -17.23 21.41 7.52
C SER A 324 -15.82 21.92 7.86
N PHE A 325 -15.31 22.91 7.12
CA PHE A 325 -14.05 23.59 7.45
C PHE A 325 -14.07 24.31 8.81
N GLN A 326 -15.22 24.79 9.22
CA GLN A 326 -15.37 25.55 10.47
C GLN A 326 -15.45 24.65 11.71
N LEU A 327 -15.79 23.38 11.54
CA LEU A 327 -15.90 22.38 12.62
C LEU A 327 -14.55 21.80 13.01
#